data_c7712f4c69c6d66eb9fcf9ce88685080
#
_entry.id   c7712f4c69c6d66eb9fcf9ce88685080
#
_cell.length_a   1.000
_cell.length_b   1.000
_cell.length_c   1.000
_cell.angle_alpha   90.00
_cell.angle_beta   90.00
_cell.angle_gamma   90.00
#
_symmetry.space_group_name_H-M   'P 1'
#
loop_
_entity.id
_entity.type
_entity.pdbx_description
1 polymer ?
#
loop_
_entity_poly.entity_id
_entity_poly.type
_entity_poly.pdbx_seq_one_letter_code
_entity_poly.pdbx_strand_id
1 'polypeptide(L)'
;MGKVKELADESNDFNPETHKWDWELKKVVELTPEELAEIARQKKRADLNKRADDLLPTNAYYFKAFGGCFNYQKEVLKWDRDDLDDFEQKVLKLEAAKKEMDDKEIRERPMLDRRNEYRKIDELLLEAIAEKEENNADKMTEYLKLRSAIKEKFPK
;
A
#
# COMPACT_ATOMS: atom_id res chain seq x y z
N MET A 1 29.54 53.31 8.95
CA MET A 1 28.78 52.47 8.01
C MET A 1 29.54 51.16 7.70
N GLY A 2 29.90 50.35 8.68
CA GLY A 2 30.76 49.17 8.51
C GLY A 2 30.28 47.90 9.22
N LYS A 3 29.11 47.92 9.91
CA LYS A 3 28.66 46.76 10.72
C LYS A 3 27.49 45.95 10.15
N VAL A 4 26.94 46.33 9.02
CA VAL A 4 25.78 45.63 8.43
C VAL A 4 26.22 44.59 7.38
N LYS A 5 27.46 44.59 6.91
CA LYS A 5 27.95 43.62 5.92
C LYS A 5 28.44 42.30 6.49
N GLU A 6 28.81 42.23 7.77
CA GLU A 6 29.28 40.97 8.40
C GLU A 6 28.15 40.04 8.79
N LEU A 7 26.92 40.54 9.01
CA LEU A 7 25.76 39.70 9.36
C LEU A 7 25.06 39.02 8.18
N ALA A 8 25.41 39.42 6.95
CA ALA A 8 24.79 38.85 5.75
C ALA A 8 25.52 37.63 5.17
N ASP A 9 26.80 37.44 5.51
CA ASP A 9 27.60 36.32 5.01
C ASP A 9 27.49 35.05 5.89
N GLU A 10 27.11 35.19 7.17
CA GLU A 10 26.91 33.98 8.06
C GLU A 10 25.56 33.30 7.86
N SER A 11 24.63 33.87 7.11
CA SER A 11 23.30 33.28 6.88
C SER A 11 23.27 32.26 5.75
N ASN A 12 24.34 32.08 4.99
CA ASN A 12 24.37 31.21 3.82
C ASN A 12 24.69 29.74 4.13
N ASP A 13 25.18 29.45 5.34
CA ASP A 13 25.56 28.09 5.73
C ASP A 13 24.56 27.42 6.71
N PHE A 14 23.39 28.03 6.93
CA PHE A 14 22.37 27.42 7.79
C PHE A 14 21.72 26.20 7.13
N ASN A 15 22.09 25.05 7.62
CA ASN A 15 21.40 23.78 7.26
C ASN A 15 20.55 23.34 8.46
N PRO A 16 19.20 23.36 8.35
CA PRO A 16 18.32 23.01 9.46
C PRO A 16 18.42 21.54 9.91
N GLU A 17 19.09 20.69 9.12
CA GLU A 17 19.33 19.28 9.48
C GLU A 17 20.54 19.09 10.38
N THR A 18 21.48 20.02 10.37
CA THR A 18 22.76 19.94 11.12
C THR A 18 23.02 21.11 12.04
N HIS A 19 22.23 22.18 11.92
CA HIS A 19 22.43 23.43 12.66
C HIS A 19 21.16 23.93 13.31
N LYS A 20 21.31 24.61 14.45
CA LYS A 20 20.22 25.31 15.12
C LYS A 20 20.65 26.76 15.45
N TRP A 21 19.67 27.63 15.66
CA TRP A 21 19.90 28.96 16.18
C TRP A 21 20.01 28.90 17.71
N ASP A 22 21.13 29.34 18.26
CA ASP A 22 21.33 29.52 19.69
C ASP A 22 20.94 30.95 20.08
N TRP A 23 19.86 31.06 20.88
CA TRP A 23 19.31 32.34 21.27
C TRP A 23 20.17 33.08 22.31
N GLU A 24 20.97 32.37 23.12
CA GLU A 24 21.87 32.96 24.11
C GLU A 24 23.12 33.52 23.43
N LEU A 25 23.70 32.75 22.54
CA LEU A 25 24.89 33.14 21.78
C LEU A 25 24.57 34.01 20.55
N LYS A 26 23.29 34.11 20.17
CA LYS A 26 22.80 34.83 18.96
C LYS A 26 23.55 34.45 17.69
N LYS A 27 23.81 33.13 17.50
CA LYS A 27 24.50 32.60 16.34
C LYS A 27 23.97 31.20 15.97
N VAL A 28 24.31 30.78 14.76
CA VAL A 28 24.10 29.41 14.30
C VAL A 28 25.15 28.51 14.94
N VAL A 29 24.71 27.37 15.50
CA VAL A 29 25.57 26.33 16.08
C VAL A 29 25.23 24.98 15.49
N GLU A 30 26.22 24.11 15.42
CA GLU A 30 25.96 22.72 15.03
C GLU A 30 25.15 22.00 16.10
N LEU A 31 24.27 21.07 15.65
CA LEU A 31 23.53 20.19 16.54
C LEU A 31 24.49 19.19 17.22
N THR A 32 24.25 18.93 18.48
CA THR A 32 25.00 17.88 19.17
C THR A 32 24.69 16.48 18.62
N PRO A 33 25.56 15.48 18.81
CA PRO A 33 25.28 14.11 18.39
C PRO A 33 23.96 13.56 18.97
N GLU A 34 23.62 13.95 20.21
CA GLU A 34 22.37 13.54 20.88
C GLU A 34 21.15 14.19 20.21
N GLU A 35 21.23 15.46 19.83
CA GLU A 35 20.17 16.15 19.12
C GLU A 35 19.97 15.59 17.71
N LEU A 36 21.04 15.26 17.01
CA LEU A 36 20.99 14.62 15.71
C LEU A 36 20.35 13.22 15.81
N ALA A 37 20.70 12.45 16.84
CA ALA A 37 20.08 11.14 17.10
C ALA A 37 18.59 11.26 17.39
N GLU A 38 18.17 12.25 18.16
CA GLU A 38 16.74 12.48 18.46
C GLU A 38 15.97 12.92 17.22
N ILE A 39 16.53 13.77 16.38
CA ILE A 39 15.92 14.16 15.09
C ILE A 39 15.76 12.93 14.18
N ALA A 40 16.79 12.09 14.11
CA ALA A 40 16.73 10.86 13.32
C ALA A 40 15.66 9.90 13.85
N ARG A 41 15.52 9.76 15.17
CA ARG A 41 14.49 8.98 15.82
C ARG A 41 13.09 9.50 15.50
N GLN A 42 12.89 10.80 15.56
CA GLN A 42 11.62 11.43 15.24
C GLN A 42 11.25 11.26 13.75
N LYS A 43 12.23 11.41 12.85
CA LYS A 43 12.03 11.16 11.40
C LYS A 43 11.63 9.69 11.17
N LYS A 44 12.33 8.73 11.78
CA LYS A 44 11.98 7.29 11.69
C LYS A 44 10.56 7.02 12.21
N ARG A 45 10.20 7.61 13.35
CA ARG A 45 8.86 7.49 13.93
C ARG A 45 7.76 8.05 13.01
N ALA A 46 8.00 9.22 12.42
CA ALA A 46 7.07 9.86 11.49
C ALA A 46 6.88 9.01 10.22
N ASP A 47 7.95 8.45 9.66
CA ASP A 47 7.90 7.54 8.51
C ASP A 47 7.09 6.27 8.83
N LEU A 48 7.39 5.61 9.94
CA LEU A 48 6.67 4.41 10.37
C LEU A 48 5.18 4.68 10.62
N ASN A 49 4.82 5.82 11.23
CA ASN A 49 3.43 6.22 11.40
C ASN A 49 2.73 6.36 10.06
N LYS A 50 3.33 7.08 9.11
CA LYS A 50 2.77 7.26 7.77
C LYS A 50 2.56 5.91 7.07
N ARG A 51 3.56 5.04 7.08
CA ARG A 51 3.47 3.70 6.47
C ARG A 51 2.38 2.86 7.10
N ALA A 52 2.26 2.89 8.43
CA ALA A 52 1.19 2.19 9.15
C ALA A 52 -0.19 2.76 8.77
N ASP A 53 -0.35 4.07 8.74
CA ASP A 53 -1.61 4.73 8.39
C ASP A 53 -2.05 4.43 6.94
N ASP A 54 -1.11 4.33 6.01
CA ASP A 54 -1.38 3.95 4.61
C ASP A 54 -1.85 2.49 4.47
N LEU A 55 -1.47 1.61 5.39
CA LEU A 55 -1.79 0.18 5.37
C LEU A 55 -3.07 -0.18 6.14
N LEU A 56 -3.50 0.66 7.08
CA LEU A 56 -4.60 0.38 8.01
C LEU A 56 -6.01 0.83 7.59
N PRO A 57 -6.26 1.45 6.42
CA PRO A 57 -7.62 1.73 5.97
C PRO A 57 -8.48 0.47 5.87
N THR A 58 -7.87 -0.69 5.64
CA THR A 58 -8.56 -1.98 5.58
C THR A 58 -8.08 -2.91 6.68
N ASN A 59 -9.02 -3.58 7.37
CA ASN A 59 -8.68 -4.59 8.37
C ASN A 59 -8.11 -5.88 7.75
N ALA A 60 -8.17 -6.03 6.43
CA ALA A 60 -7.72 -7.23 5.73
C ALA A 60 -6.23 -7.51 5.94
N TYR A 61 -5.39 -6.48 5.84
CA TYR A 61 -3.95 -6.61 6.06
C TYR A 61 -3.63 -6.94 7.52
N TYR A 62 -4.35 -6.30 8.47
CA TYR A 62 -4.20 -6.60 9.89
C TYR A 62 -4.59 -8.05 10.18
N PHE A 63 -5.73 -8.50 9.67
CA PHE A 63 -6.19 -9.89 9.83
C PHE A 63 -5.17 -10.89 9.30
N LYS A 64 -4.59 -10.62 8.12
CA LYS A 64 -3.58 -11.49 7.51
C LYS A 64 -2.28 -11.52 8.32
N ALA A 65 -1.84 -10.38 8.86
CA ALA A 65 -0.56 -10.24 9.58
C ALA A 65 -0.63 -10.79 11.01
N PHE A 66 -1.74 -10.57 11.72
CA PHE A 66 -1.86 -10.78 13.18
C PHE A 66 -3.02 -11.68 13.60
N GLY A 67 -3.84 -12.14 12.65
CA GLY A 67 -5.04 -12.92 12.95
C GLY A 67 -6.27 -12.06 13.26
N GLY A 68 -7.40 -12.74 13.53
CA GLY A 68 -8.68 -12.08 13.68
C GLY A 68 -8.77 -11.17 14.91
N CYS A 69 -9.14 -9.91 14.67
CA CYS A 69 -9.53 -8.99 15.70
C CYS A 69 -10.75 -8.19 15.23
N PHE A 70 -11.79 -8.10 16.06
CA PHE A 70 -13.00 -7.33 15.73
C PHE A 70 -12.74 -5.83 15.67
N ASN A 71 -11.72 -5.34 16.37
CA ASN A 71 -11.42 -3.92 16.44
C ASN A 71 -9.90 -3.69 16.31
N TYR A 72 -9.38 -3.96 15.10
CA TYR A 72 -7.97 -3.77 14.79
C TYR A 72 -7.49 -2.34 15.06
N GLN A 73 -8.33 -1.33 14.89
CA GLN A 73 -7.98 0.07 15.17
C GLN A 73 -7.63 0.27 16.65
N LYS A 74 -8.41 -0.32 17.57
CA LYS A 74 -8.07 -0.27 19.00
C LYS A 74 -6.79 -1.03 19.34
N GLU A 75 -6.52 -2.14 18.66
CA GLU A 75 -5.29 -2.89 18.89
C GLU A 75 -4.06 -2.12 18.38
N VAL A 76 -4.17 -1.47 17.24
CA VAL A 76 -3.10 -0.63 16.69
C VAL A 76 -2.82 0.59 17.58
N LEU A 77 -3.86 1.17 18.22
CA LEU A 77 -3.67 2.27 19.17
C LEU A 77 -2.88 1.87 20.42
N LYS A 78 -2.85 0.56 20.75
CA LYS A 78 -2.07 0.04 21.89
C LYS A 78 -0.61 -0.23 21.54
N TRP A 79 -0.22 -0.14 20.28
CA TRP A 79 1.16 -0.35 19.89
C TRP A 79 2.05 0.73 20.50
N ASP A 80 3.14 0.29 21.14
CA ASP A 80 4.16 1.19 21.64
C ASP A 80 4.92 1.81 20.45
N ARG A 81 4.72 3.11 20.26
CA ARG A 81 5.34 3.87 19.18
C ARG A 81 6.66 4.51 19.61
N ASP A 82 7.04 4.34 20.87
CA ASP A 82 8.34 4.79 21.40
C ASP A 82 9.38 3.68 21.29
N ASP A 83 8.94 2.41 21.32
CA ASP A 83 9.75 1.27 20.89
C ASP A 83 9.72 1.16 19.36
N LEU A 84 10.64 1.89 18.71
CA LEU A 84 10.69 1.97 17.26
C LEU A 84 11.01 0.63 16.59
N ASP A 85 11.72 -0.27 17.26
CA ASP A 85 12.10 -1.55 16.68
C ASP A 85 10.91 -2.53 16.68
N ASP A 86 10.15 -2.61 17.76
CA ASP A 86 8.90 -3.38 17.80
C ASP A 86 7.86 -2.80 16.84
N PHE A 87 7.73 -1.47 16.81
CA PHE A 87 6.81 -0.80 15.90
C PHE A 87 7.16 -1.03 14.43
N GLU A 88 8.45 -0.95 14.05
CA GLU A 88 8.93 -1.26 12.70
C GLU A 88 8.62 -2.70 12.30
N GLN A 89 8.84 -3.68 13.19
CA GLN A 89 8.52 -5.08 12.92
C GLN A 89 7.03 -5.29 12.65
N LYS A 90 6.16 -4.58 13.35
CA LYS A 90 4.71 -4.63 13.13
C LYS A 90 4.32 -4.03 11.78
N VAL A 91 4.92 -2.89 11.40
CA VAL A 91 4.71 -2.26 10.09
C VAL A 91 5.18 -3.18 8.96
N LEU A 92 6.36 -3.77 9.08
CA LEU A 92 6.90 -4.73 8.10
C LEU A 92 5.99 -5.96 7.92
N LYS A 93 5.37 -6.47 9.00
CA LYS A 93 4.39 -7.56 8.89
C LYS A 93 3.14 -7.15 8.12
N LEU A 94 2.65 -5.92 8.30
CA LEU A 94 1.52 -5.40 7.53
C LEU A 94 1.88 -5.26 6.05
N GLU A 95 3.06 -4.73 5.74
CA GLU A 95 3.54 -4.59 4.36
C GLU A 95 3.68 -5.94 3.66
N ALA A 96 4.22 -6.94 4.36
CA ALA A 96 4.34 -8.30 3.84
C ALA A 96 2.96 -8.92 3.57
N ALA A 97 2.00 -8.73 4.48
CA ALA A 97 0.63 -9.20 4.32
C ALA A 97 -0.07 -8.54 3.13
N LYS A 98 0.10 -7.22 2.97
CA LYS A 98 -0.41 -6.48 1.80
C LYS A 98 0.16 -7.04 0.52
N LYS A 99 1.48 -7.15 0.43
CA LYS A 99 2.15 -7.68 -0.75
C LYS A 99 1.66 -9.08 -1.13
N GLU A 100 1.53 -9.99 -0.14
CA GLU A 100 1.03 -11.35 -0.41
C GLU A 100 -0.41 -11.33 -0.95
N MET A 101 -1.26 -10.44 -0.41
CA MET A 101 -2.65 -10.31 -0.87
C MET A 101 -2.72 -9.72 -2.28
N ASP A 102 -1.94 -8.69 -2.57
CA ASP A 102 -1.86 -8.05 -3.88
C ASP A 102 -1.33 -9.05 -4.94
N ASP A 103 -0.28 -9.79 -4.62
CA ASP A 103 0.30 -10.83 -5.48
C ASP A 103 -0.70 -11.98 -5.76
N LYS A 104 -1.52 -12.32 -4.76
CA LYS A 104 -2.59 -13.31 -4.91
C LYS A 104 -3.70 -12.78 -5.82
N GLU A 105 -4.15 -11.55 -5.61
CA GLU A 105 -5.18 -10.93 -6.46
C GLU A 105 -4.72 -10.85 -7.92
N ILE A 106 -3.49 -10.40 -8.17
CA ILE A 106 -2.93 -10.33 -9.52
C ILE A 106 -2.95 -11.71 -10.21
N ARG A 107 -2.60 -12.78 -9.47
CA ARG A 107 -2.60 -14.13 -10.03
C ARG A 107 -4.01 -14.69 -10.27
N GLU A 108 -4.96 -14.38 -9.40
CA GLU A 108 -6.31 -14.95 -9.45
C GLU A 108 -7.25 -14.14 -10.34
N ARG A 109 -7.00 -12.85 -10.52
CA ARG A 109 -7.85 -11.93 -11.29
C ARG A 109 -8.15 -12.42 -12.71
N PRO A 110 -7.19 -12.88 -13.51
CA PRO A 110 -7.49 -13.39 -14.85
C PRO A 110 -8.44 -14.59 -14.86
N MET A 111 -8.34 -15.47 -13.85
CA MET A 111 -9.24 -16.62 -13.71
C MET A 111 -10.66 -16.20 -13.30
N LEU A 112 -10.76 -15.21 -12.40
CA LEU A 112 -12.05 -14.65 -11.98
C LEU A 112 -12.74 -13.91 -13.13
N ASP A 113 -11.99 -13.12 -13.88
CA ASP A 113 -12.49 -12.40 -15.04
C ASP A 113 -12.96 -13.38 -16.11
N ARG A 114 -12.18 -14.41 -16.40
CA ARG A 114 -12.57 -15.48 -17.31
C ARG A 114 -13.86 -16.19 -16.87
N ARG A 115 -13.98 -16.50 -15.57
CA ARG A 115 -15.18 -17.12 -15.01
C ARG A 115 -16.40 -16.22 -15.13
N ASN A 116 -16.24 -14.92 -14.90
CA ASN A 116 -17.31 -13.95 -15.04
C ASN A 116 -17.77 -13.81 -16.49
N GLU A 117 -16.85 -13.82 -17.46
CA GLU A 117 -17.21 -13.81 -18.88
C GLU A 117 -17.95 -15.08 -19.28
N TYR A 118 -17.59 -16.27 -18.77
CA TYR A 118 -18.35 -17.50 -19.03
C TYR A 118 -19.77 -17.41 -18.48
N ARG A 119 -19.96 -16.85 -17.28
CA ARG A 119 -21.30 -16.68 -16.71
C ARG A 119 -22.23 -15.85 -17.59
N LYS A 120 -21.70 -14.87 -18.33
CA LYS A 120 -22.48 -14.02 -19.24
C LYS A 120 -23.05 -14.80 -20.44
N ILE A 121 -22.43 -15.90 -20.82
CA ILE A 121 -22.84 -16.74 -21.94
C ILE A 121 -23.51 -18.05 -21.49
N ASP A 122 -23.69 -18.27 -20.19
CA ASP A 122 -24.30 -19.49 -19.67
C ASP A 122 -25.77 -19.63 -20.12
N GLU A 123 -26.53 -18.51 -20.20
CA GLU A 123 -27.91 -18.51 -20.71
C GLU A 123 -27.95 -18.92 -22.18
N LEU A 124 -27.06 -18.39 -23.00
CA LEU A 124 -26.95 -18.76 -24.41
C LEU A 124 -26.60 -20.26 -24.59
N LEU A 125 -25.82 -20.84 -23.67
CA LEU A 125 -25.56 -22.28 -23.69
C LEU A 125 -26.82 -23.08 -23.46
N LEU A 126 -27.66 -22.71 -22.50
CA LEU A 126 -28.93 -23.38 -22.22
C LEU A 126 -29.87 -23.32 -23.41
N GLU A 127 -30.01 -22.13 -24.03
CA GLU A 127 -30.80 -21.97 -25.24
C GLU A 127 -30.23 -22.79 -26.42
N ALA A 128 -28.89 -22.78 -26.59
CA ALA A 128 -28.24 -23.55 -27.64
C ALA A 128 -28.42 -25.07 -27.48
N ILE A 129 -28.52 -25.56 -26.25
CA ILE A 129 -28.80 -26.97 -25.98
C ILE A 129 -30.26 -27.28 -26.36
N ALA A 130 -31.22 -26.44 -25.95
CA ALA A 130 -32.62 -26.63 -26.29
C ALA A 130 -32.88 -26.65 -27.80
N GLU A 131 -32.33 -25.66 -28.52
CA GLU A 131 -32.47 -25.57 -29.98
C GLU A 131 -31.77 -26.72 -30.74
N LYS A 132 -30.69 -27.25 -30.19
CA LYS A 132 -30.03 -28.45 -30.79
C LYS A 132 -30.94 -29.64 -30.80
N GLU A 133 -31.79 -29.82 -29.80
CA GLU A 133 -32.80 -30.89 -29.75
C GLU A 133 -33.86 -30.71 -30.86
N GLU A 134 -34.09 -29.45 -31.31
CA GLU A 134 -34.97 -29.10 -32.42
C GLU A 134 -34.27 -29.11 -33.80
N ASN A 135 -33.03 -29.61 -33.90
CA ASN A 135 -32.16 -29.64 -35.07
C ASN A 135 -31.74 -28.22 -35.56
N ASN A 136 -31.75 -27.21 -34.69
CA ASN A 136 -31.20 -25.89 -34.98
C ASN A 136 -29.83 -25.73 -34.28
N ALA A 137 -28.76 -25.54 -35.03
CA ALA A 137 -27.40 -25.47 -34.52
C ALA A 137 -26.81 -24.01 -34.45
N ASP A 138 -27.61 -23.01 -34.80
CA ASP A 138 -27.12 -21.64 -34.95
C ASP A 138 -26.63 -21.05 -33.60
N LYS A 139 -27.41 -21.18 -32.54
CA LYS A 139 -27.00 -20.70 -31.20
C LYS A 139 -25.82 -21.46 -30.62
N MET A 140 -25.70 -22.77 -30.91
CA MET A 140 -24.53 -23.54 -30.50
C MET A 140 -23.26 -23.02 -31.19
N THR A 141 -23.37 -22.65 -32.45
CA THR A 141 -22.25 -22.07 -33.20
C THR A 141 -21.86 -20.70 -32.64
N GLU A 142 -22.82 -19.88 -32.28
CA GLU A 142 -22.60 -18.58 -31.63
C GLU A 142 -21.93 -18.75 -30.27
N TYR A 143 -22.46 -19.63 -29.42
CA TYR A 143 -21.86 -19.94 -28.12
C TYR A 143 -20.40 -20.41 -28.24
N LEU A 144 -20.10 -21.28 -29.19
CA LEU A 144 -18.73 -21.78 -29.38
C LEU A 144 -17.77 -20.66 -29.83
N LYS A 145 -18.23 -19.70 -30.66
CA LYS A 145 -17.44 -18.52 -31.04
C LYS A 145 -17.13 -17.64 -29.83
N LEU A 146 -18.15 -17.32 -29.01
CA LEU A 146 -17.97 -16.51 -27.80
C LEU A 146 -17.05 -17.20 -26.79
N ARG A 147 -17.21 -18.50 -26.61
CA ARG A 147 -16.34 -19.31 -25.74
C ARG A 147 -14.88 -19.30 -26.22
N SER A 148 -14.63 -19.36 -27.51
CA SER A 148 -13.27 -19.27 -28.08
C SER A 148 -12.67 -17.90 -27.84
N ALA A 149 -13.42 -16.84 -28.07
CA ALA A 149 -12.98 -15.47 -27.81
C ALA A 149 -12.61 -15.24 -26.34
N ILE A 150 -13.39 -15.79 -25.40
CA ILE A 150 -13.06 -15.74 -23.96
C ILE A 150 -11.73 -16.48 -23.66
N LYS A 151 -11.50 -17.64 -24.29
CA LYS A 151 -10.23 -18.39 -24.11
C LYS A 151 -9.03 -17.64 -24.65
N GLU A 152 -9.17 -16.93 -25.76
CA GLU A 152 -8.11 -16.10 -26.35
C GLU A 152 -7.82 -14.86 -25.49
N LYS A 153 -8.87 -14.23 -24.97
CA LYS A 153 -8.74 -13.04 -24.10
C LYS A 153 -8.09 -13.37 -22.76
N PHE A 154 -8.35 -14.56 -22.21
CA PHE A 154 -7.85 -15.01 -20.92
C PHE A 154 -7.16 -16.37 -21.06
N PRO A 155 -5.95 -16.45 -21.57
CA PRO A 155 -5.19 -17.71 -21.68
C PRO A 155 -4.92 -18.30 -20.29
N LYS A 156 -4.62 -19.64 -20.27
CA LYS A 156 -4.28 -20.34 -19.01
C LYS A 156 -2.85 -20.05 -18.61
#